data_ffed6d0a76d8e1ed04deff1e70482cef
#
_entry.id   ffed6d0a76d8e1ed04deff1e70482cef
#
_cell.length_a   1.000
_cell.length_b   1.000
_cell.length_c   1.000
_cell.angle_alpha   90.00
_cell.angle_beta   90.00
_cell.angle_gamma   90.00
#
_symmetry.space_group_name_H-M   'P 1'
#
loop_
_entity.id
_entity.type
_entity.pdbx_description
1 polymer ?
#
loop_
_entity_poly.entity_id
_entity_poly.type
_entity_poly.pdbx_seq_one_letter_code
_entity_poly.pdbx_strand_id
1 'polypeptide(L)'
;MQCDKCKDEAIFFQSYSGRHLCSRHLVLDIEVRAKRSIRSHRWMRPGDHIAVVISGDRKSAGLLCFLKKLTADRRDIRLSAVPARGEDTATGGVSAATTLAKSLGIPCIEMPLPGGTGAAANGDVTRIARAISLDNIAQDVLAQFLFGNADRLVHPVSGEGDPLPVICPFIAIPSDELDIYGEIEAKGTGFPPGTSHRETIPSEIAVLLRNYYQRHPATKFALMHLAEQINNGDTATVTAGAAVPKTGEDSSSPPHKKTEQLKNSL
;
A
#
# COMPACT_ATOMS: atom_id res chain seq x y z
N MET A 1 18.03 -15.32 -20.15
CA MET A 1 17.73 -14.11 -20.95
C MET A 1 18.66 -12.98 -20.53
N GLN A 2 18.99 -12.04 -21.43
CA GLN A 2 19.85 -10.91 -21.11
C GLN A 2 19.01 -9.71 -20.61
N CYS A 3 19.63 -8.88 -19.79
CA CYS A 3 19.05 -7.64 -19.32
C CYS A 3 18.91 -6.62 -20.46
N ASP A 4 17.78 -5.97 -20.59
CA ASP A 4 17.52 -4.98 -21.65
C ASP A 4 18.35 -3.68 -21.50
N LYS A 5 18.98 -3.48 -20.34
CA LYS A 5 19.83 -2.29 -20.06
C LYS A 5 21.32 -2.59 -20.11
N CYS A 6 21.73 -3.87 -20.07
CA CYS A 6 23.12 -4.31 -20.17
C CYS A 6 23.18 -5.75 -20.68
N LYS A 7 24.40 -6.35 -20.70
CA LYS A 7 24.61 -7.71 -21.18
C LYS A 7 24.58 -8.78 -20.09
N ASP A 8 24.35 -8.37 -18.81
CA ASP A 8 24.28 -9.29 -17.68
C ASP A 8 23.04 -10.18 -17.77
N GLU A 9 23.06 -11.30 -17.08
CA GLU A 9 21.92 -12.18 -16.98
C GLU A 9 20.75 -11.50 -16.27
N ALA A 10 19.55 -11.59 -16.86
CA ALA A 10 18.34 -11.05 -16.27
C ALA A 10 17.82 -12.02 -15.19
N ILE A 11 17.47 -11.46 -14.02
CA ILE A 11 16.90 -12.19 -12.89
C ILE A 11 15.39 -11.97 -12.74
N PHE A 12 14.85 -10.95 -13.40
CA PHE A 12 13.45 -10.56 -13.27
C PHE A 12 12.86 -10.06 -14.58
N PHE A 13 11.60 -10.43 -14.84
CA PHE A 13 10.79 -9.91 -15.93
C PHE A 13 9.67 -9.03 -15.43
N GLN A 14 9.71 -7.74 -15.77
CA GLN A 14 8.66 -6.78 -15.45
C GLN A 14 7.51 -6.89 -16.46
N SER A 15 6.46 -7.61 -16.13
CA SER A 15 5.33 -7.89 -17.03
C SER A 15 4.61 -6.63 -17.54
N TYR A 16 4.50 -5.58 -16.72
CA TYR A 16 3.85 -4.32 -17.11
C TYR A 16 4.70 -3.44 -18.04
N SER A 17 6.00 -3.62 -18.09
CA SER A 17 6.91 -2.86 -18.98
C SER A 17 7.52 -3.71 -20.10
N GLY A 18 7.36 -5.03 -20.03
CA GLY A 18 7.96 -6.00 -20.95
C GLY A 18 9.47 -6.11 -20.85
N ARG A 19 10.10 -5.65 -19.75
CA ARG A 19 11.56 -5.57 -19.62
C ARG A 19 12.13 -6.71 -18.81
N HIS A 20 13.28 -7.21 -19.26
CA HIS A 20 14.13 -8.13 -18.51
C HIS A 20 15.23 -7.33 -17.79
N LEU A 21 15.35 -7.50 -16.48
CA LEU A 21 16.30 -6.74 -15.66
C LEU A 21 17.24 -7.68 -14.89
N CYS A 22 18.54 -7.34 -14.88
CA CYS A 22 19.50 -7.95 -13.96
C CYS A 22 19.35 -7.34 -12.55
N SER A 23 19.99 -7.94 -11.55
CA SER A 23 19.93 -7.47 -10.15
C SER A 23 20.26 -5.99 -10.02
N ARG A 24 21.34 -5.52 -10.65
CA ARG A 24 21.75 -4.12 -10.60
C ARG A 24 20.69 -3.17 -11.18
N HIS A 25 20.13 -3.49 -12.35
CA HIS A 25 19.16 -2.62 -13.00
C HIS A 25 17.79 -2.68 -12.36
N LEU A 26 17.41 -3.79 -11.75
CA LEU A 26 16.20 -3.89 -10.92
C LEU A 26 16.31 -2.99 -9.69
N VAL A 27 17.42 -3.08 -8.94
CA VAL A 27 17.68 -2.22 -7.77
C VAL A 27 17.63 -0.74 -8.15
N LEU A 28 18.32 -0.33 -9.21
CA LEU A 28 18.31 1.05 -9.68
C LEU A 28 16.91 1.55 -10.07
N ASP A 29 16.13 0.72 -10.77
CA ASP A 29 14.76 1.06 -11.18
C ASP A 29 13.84 1.27 -9.96
N ILE A 30 13.91 0.37 -8.98
CA ILE A 30 13.15 0.47 -7.72
C ILE A 30 13.53 1.74 -6.96
N GLU A 31 14.83 2.00 -6.77
CA GLU A 31 15.28 3.18 -6.05
C GLU A 31 14.89 4.50 -6.75
N VAL A 32 14.92 4.54 -8.10
CA VAL A 32 14.47 5.72 -8.85
C VAL A 32 12.98 5.97 -8.65
N ARG A 33 12.15 4.92 -8.69
CA ARG A 33 10.70 5.04 -8.45
C ARG A 33 10.40 5.44 -7.01
N ALA A 34 11.06 4.84 -6.03
CA ALA A 34 10.92 5.20 -4.62
C ALA A 34 11.32 6.66 -4.35
N LYS A 35 12.45 7.11 -4.91
CA LYS A 35 12.88 8.52 -4.84
C LYS A 35 11.89 9.47 -5.51
N ARG A 36 11.25 9.03 -6.60
CA ARG A 36 10.18 9.81 -7.26
C ARG A 36 8.97 9.97 -6.35
N SER A 37 8.49 8.86 -5.74
CA SER A 37 7.37 8.90 -4.79
C SER A 37 7.64 9.84 -3.60
N ILE A 38 8.84 9.78 -3.01
CA ILE A 38 9.23 10.71 -1.93
C ILE A 38 9.16 12.17 -2.38
N ARG A 39 9.65 12.47 -3.57
CA ARG A 39 9.66 13.86 -4.10
C ARG A 39 8.28 14.36 -4.46
N SER A 40 7.46 13.56 -5.16
CA SER A 40 6.11 13.96 -5.57
C SER A 40 5.21 14.28 -4.37
N HIS A 41 5.32 13.50 -3.30
CA HIS A 41 4.52 13.71 -2.09
C HIS A 41 5.20 14.60 -1.03
N ARG A 42 6.43 15.07 -1.29
CA ARG A 42 7.21 15.87 -0.33
C ARG A 42 7.33 15.22 1.05
N TRP A 43 7.54 13.90 1.08
CA TRP A 43 7.52 13.09 2.31
C TRP A 43 8.72 13.29 3.22
N MET A 44 9.80 13.89 2.78
CA MET A 44 11.00 14.10 3.60
C MET A 44 11.36 15.57 3.66
N ARG A 45 11.58 16.06 4.87
CA ARG A 45 11.98 17.44 5.14
C ARG A 45 13.27 17.48 5.95
N PRO A 46 14.04 18.58 5.88
CA PRO A 46 15.16 18.80 6.79
C PRO A 46 14.70 18.74 8.26
N GLY A 47 15.47 18.05 9.11
CA GLY A 47 15.14 17.86 10.53
C GLY A 47 14.23 16.67 10.84
N ASP A 48 13.74 15.93 9.83
CA ASP A 48 12.89 14.78 10.09
C ASP A 48 13.59 13.66 10.86
N HIS A 49 12.87 13.08 11.81
CA HIS A 49 13.19 11.81 12.44
C HIS A 49 12.18 10.75 11.97
N ILE A 50 12.63 9.81 11.16
CA ILE A 50 11.79 8.83 10.50
C ILE A 50 11.91 7.50 11.23
N ALA A 51 10.79 7.02 11.78
CA ALA A 51 10.65 5.70 12.37
C ALA A 51 10.23 4.69 11.29
N VAL A 52 11.09 3.72 10.98
CA VAL A 52 10.85 2.71 9.95
C VAL A 52 10.25 1.47 10.59
N VAL A 53 9.03 1.12 10.21
CA VAL A 53 8.34 -0.08 10.72
C VAL A 53 8.89 -1.32 10.03
N ILE A 54 9.40 -2.26 10.82
CA ILE A 54 9.97 -3.51 10.35
C ILE A 54 9.08 -4.67 10.82
N SER A 55 8.35 -5.25 9.88
CA SER A 55 7.43 -6.38 10.11
C SER A 55 8.13 -7.75 10.11
N GLY A 56 9.42 -7.79 9.76
CA GLY A 56 10.18 -9.02 9.63
C GLY A 56 10.07 -9.65 8.24
N ASP A 57 9.50 -8.96 7.28
CA ASP A 57 9.43 -9.37 5.88
C ASP A 57 10.51 -8.69 5.02
N ARG A 58 10.72 -9.21 3.80
CA ARG A 58 11.73 -8.69 2.86
C ARG A 58 11.48 -7.24 2.45
N LYS A 59 10.22 -6.84 2.30
CA LYS A 59 9.85 -5.48 1.88
C LYS A 59 10.23 -4.45 2.93
N SER A 60 9.93 -4.73 4.20
CA SER A 60 10.30 -3.85 5.31
C SER A 60 11.82 -3.79 5.51
N ALA A 61 12.52 -4.91 5.33
CA ALA A 61 13.98 -4.95 5.34
C ALA A 61 14.57 -4.10 4.20
N GLY A 62 14.04 -4.27 2.99
CA GLY A 62 14.41 -3.46 1.82
C GLY A 62 14.18 -1.96 2.03
N LEU A 63 13.05 -1.58 2.67
CA LEU A 63 12.75 -0.19 3.00
C LEU A 63 13.79 0.41 3.95
N LEU A 64 14.18 -0.32 4.99
CA LEU A 64 15.20 0.14 5.93
C LEU A 64 16.55 0.34 5.23
N CYS A 65 16.97 -0.63 4.40
CA CYS A 65 18.20 -0.52 3.60
C CYS A 65 18.15 0.67 2.64
N PHE A 66 17.02 0.85 1.92
CA PHE A 66 16.81 1.97 1.01
C PHE A 66 16.93 3.32 1.71
N LEU A 67 16.21 3.51 2.83
CA LEU A 67 16.23 4.76 3.57
C LEU A 67 17.61 5.02 4.18
N LYS A 68 18.32 4.00 4.66
CA LYS A 68 19.71 4.13 5.13
C LYS A 68 20.64 4.64 4.02
N LYS A 69 20.55 4.07 2.81
CA LYS A 69 21.31 4.54 1.66
C LYS A 69 20.95 5.98 1.27
N LEU A 70 19.64 6.28 1.23
CA LEU A 70 19.14 7.60 0.82
C LEU A 70 19.57 8.71 1.78
N THR A 71 19.73 8.39 3.05
CA THR A 71 20.10 9.36 4.10
C THR A 71 21.56 9.29 4.54
N ALA A 72 22.40 8.49 3.86
CA ALA A 72 23.81 8.29 4.25
C ALA A 72 24.59 9.59 4.35
N ASP A 73 24.38 10.53 3.42
CA ASP A 73 25.03 11.82 3.36
C ASP A 73 24.23 12.95 4.04
N ARG A 74 23.09 12.61 4.65
CA ARG A 74 22.15 13.56 5.24
C ARG A 74 22.23 13.55 6.76
N ARG A 75 22.95 14.53 7.34
CA ARG A 75 23.05 14.71 8.80
C ARG A 75 21.80 15.33 9.43
N ASP A 76 20.95 15.90 8.61
CA ASP A 76 19.70 16.55 9.00
C ASP A 76 18.51 15.57 9.12
N ILE A 77 18.68 14.28 8.76
CA ILE A 77 17.64 13.26 8.89
C ILE A 77 18.13 12.15 9.81
N ARG A 78 17.29 11.80 10.79
CA ARG A 78 17.52 10.67 11.69
C ARG A 78 16.63 9.50 11.31
N LEU A 79 17.16 8.29 11.42
CA LEU A 79 16.42 7.04 11.22
C LEU A 79 16.40 6.24 12.53
N SER A 80 15.26 5.65 12.81
CA SER A 80 15.08 4.63 13.84
C SER A 80 14.28 3.46 13.30
N ALA A 81 14.54 2.25 13.76
CA ALA A 81 13.78 1.06 13.43
C ALA A 81 12.75 0.78 14.53
N VAL A 82 11.52 0.49 14.13
CA VAL A 82 10.43 0.07 15.02
C VAL A 82 10.03 -1.35 14.65
N PRO A 83 10.41 -2.36 15.45
CA PRO A 83 9.93 -3.71 15.23
C PRO A 83 8.42 -3.77 15.40
N ALA A 84 7.69 -4.22 14.37
CA ALA A 84 6.27 -4.42 14.46
C ALA A 84 5.96 -5.52 15.49
N ARG A 85 4.92 -5.32 16.31
CA ARG A 85 4.43 -6.29 17.30
C ARG A 85 2.96 -6.60 16.96
N GLY A 86 2.56 -7.85 17.10
CA GLY A 86 1.18 -8.28 16.91
C GLY A 86 1.05 -9.48 15.96
N GLU A 87 -0.18 -9.78 15.58
CA GLU A 87 -0.51 -10.90 14.70
C GLU A 87 0.08 -10.76 13.29
N ASP A 88 0.43 -9.55 12.89
CA ASP A 88 1.01 -9.22 11.57
C ASP A 88 2.53 -9.44 11.50
N THR A 89 3.17 -9.90 12.58
CA THR A 89 4.60 -10.19 12.57
C THR A 89 4.87 -11.62 12.12
N ALA A 90 5.77 -11.77 11.15
CA ALA A 90 6.33 -13.08 10.82
C ALA A 90 6.99 -13.68 12.05
N THR A 91 6.90 -15.02 12.21
CA THR A 91 7.54 -15.74 13.33
C THR A 91 9.02 -15.38 13.38
N GLY A 92 9.48 -14.81 14.47
CA GLY A 92 10.85 -14.31 14.59
C GLY A 92 11.08 -12.89 14.02
N GLY A 93 10.05 -12.20 13.50
CA GLY A 93 10.16 -10.90 12.83
C GLY A 93 10.81 -9.81 13.70
N VAL A 94 10.49 -9.76 14.99
CA VAL A 94 11.10 -8.79 15.92
C VAL A 94 12.62 -9.03 16.07
N SER A 95 13.03 -10.30 16.17
CA SER A 95 14.45 -10.65 16.26
C SER A 95 15.20 -10.32 14.97
N ALA A 96 14.61 -10.67 13.82
CA ALA A 96 15.17 -10.37 12.52
C ALA A 96 15.28 -8.84 12.28
N ALA A 97 14.23 -8.08 12.63
CA ALA A 97 14.22 -6.62 12.54
C ALA A 97 15.32 -5.98 13.39
N THR A 98 15.47 -6.45 14.63
CA THR A 98 16.52 -5.97 15.55
C THR A 98 17.91 -6.30 15.04
N THR A 99 18.13 -7.49 14.49
CA THR A 99 19.41 -7.91 13.91
C THR A 99 19.77 -7.04 12.70
N LEU A 100 18.83 -6.82 11.79
CA LEU A 100 19.02 -5.96 10.63
C LEU A 100 19.35 -4.52 11.04
N ALA A 101 18.58 -3.94 11.94
CA ALA A 101 18.81 -2.57 12.41
C ALA A 101 20.19 -2.41 13.03
N LYS A 102 20.62 -3.37 13.85
CA LYS A 102 21.97 -3.40 14.44
C LYS A 102 23.07 -3.47 13.38
N SER A 103 22.91 -4.34 12.38
CA SER A 103 23.90 -4.47 11.29
C SER A 103 24.04 -3.20 10.46
N LEU A 104 22.96 -2.40 10.35
CA LEU A 104 22.95 -1.12 9.66
C LEU A 104 23.34 0.08 10.56
N GLY A 105 23.59 -0.15 11.84
CA GLY A 105 23.88 0.92 12.81
C GLY A 105 22.71 1.86 13.04
N ILE A 106 21.45 1.35 12.95
CA ILE A 106 20.22 2.11 13.16
C ILE A 106 19.67 1.77 14.54
N PRO A 107 19.36 2.75 15.41
CA PRO A 107 18.78 2.49 16.71
C PRO A 107 17.38 1.89 16.60
N CYS A 108 17.10 0.88 17.43
CA CYS A 108 15.75 0.35 17.59
C CYS A 108 15.04 1.11 18.69
N ILE A 109 13.81 1.54 18.43
CA ILE A 109 12.95 2.19 19.40
C ILE A 109 11.64 1.40 19.54
N GLU A 110 11.06 1.44 20.72
CA GLU A 110 9.70 0.90 20.94
C GLU A 110 8.70 2.04 20.79
N MET A 111 7.74 1.86 19.90
CA MET A 111 6.68 2.82 19.66
C MET A 111 5.37 2.08 19.48
N PRO A 112 4.26 2.54 20.09
CA PRO A 112 2.95 2.03 19.74
C PRO A 112 2.67 2.40 18.28
N LEU A 113 2.38 1.39 17.46
CA LEU A 113 1.97 1.60 16.08
C LEU A 113 0.51 2.10 16.05
N PRO A 114 0.10 2.85 14.99
CA PRO A 114 -1.28 3.28 14.82
C PRO A 114 -2.25 2.11 14.97
N GLY A 115 -3.28 2.27 15.83
CA GLY A 115 -4.20 1.22 16.25
C GLY A 115 -3.93 0.63 17.64
N GLY A 116 -2.77 0.90 18.26
CA GLY A 116 -2.46 0.55 19.66
C GLY A 116 -2.77 1.69 20.62
N THR A 117 -3.31 1.39 21.80
CA THR A 117 -3.72 2.35 22.86
C THR A 117 -2.52 2.96 23.62
N GLY A 118 -1.40 3.25 22.95
CA GLY A 118 -0.21 3.82 23.60
C GLY A 118 0.13 5.21 23.08
N ALA A 119 0.28 6.18 23.98
CA ALA A 119 0.83 7.48 23.63
C ALA A 119 2.26 7.32 23.09
N ALA A 120 2.59 8.07 22.02
CA ALA A 120 3.94 8.07 21.45
C ALA A 120 4.97 8.45 22.52
N ALA A 121 5.67 7.46 23.06
CA ALA A 121 6.64 7.66 24.14
C ALA A 121 7.93 8.34 23.71
N ASN A 122 8.14 8.56 22.39
CA ASN A 122 9.34 9.18 21.84
C ASN A 122 8.99 10.46 21.09
N GLY A 123 8.94 11.58 21.79
CA GLY A 123 8.55 12.91 21.29
C GLY A 123 9.37 13.47 20.12
N ASP A 124 10.37 12.75 19.65
CA ASP A 124 11.29 13.18 18.59
C ASP A 124 10.93 12.65 17.19
N VAL A 125 10.08 11.61 17.09
CA VAL A 125 9.70 11.04 15.80
C VAL A 125 8.72 11.97 15.08
N THR A 126 9.04 12.34 13.85
CA THR A 126 8.22 13.24 13.05
C THR A 126 7.42 12.51 11.98
N ARG A 127 7.85 11.29 11.57
CA ARG A 127 7.23 10.50 10.50
C ARG A 127 7.39 9.02 10.74
N ILE A 128 6.43 8.25 10.22
CA ILE A 128 6.47 6.79 10.20
C ILE A 128 6.67 6.33 8.76
N ALA A 129 7.65 5.45 8.49
CA ALA A 129 7.83 4.85 7.18
C ALA A 129 7.32 3.41 7.18
N ARG A 130 6.48 3.06 6.19
CA ARG A 130 5.91 1.72 5.98
C ARG A 130 6.25 1.17 4.60
N ALA A 131 6.50 -0.14 4.50
CA ALA A 131 6.79 -0.83 3.26
C ALA A 131 5.50 -1.26 2.54
N ILE A 132 4.61 -0.31 2.27
CA ILE A 132 3.39 -0.54 1.50
C ILE A 132 3.72 -0.60 0.02
N SER A 133 3.31 -1.68 -0.65
CA SER A 133 3.53 -1.91 -2.08
C SER A 133 2.34 -1.47 -2.92
N LEU A 134 2.52 -1.43 -4.23
CA LEU A 134 1.44 -1.22 -5.20
C LEU A 134 0.34 -2.28 -5.07
N ASP A 135 0.71 -3.53 -4.76
CA ASP A 135 -0.25 -4.62 -4.55
C ASP A 135 -1.14 -4.37 -3.33
N ASN A 136 -0.57 -3.88 -2.23
CA ASN A 136 -1.35 -3.54 -1.04
C ASN A 136 -2.38 -2.46 -1.35
N ILE A 137 -1.97 -1.38 -2.04
CA ILE A 137 -2.89 -0.30 -2.43
C ILE A 137 -3.98 -0.81 -3.38
N ALA A 138 -3.61 -1.58 -4.41
CA ALA A 138 -4.58 -2.10 -5.38
C ALA A 138 -5.60 -3.05 -4.71
N GLN A 139 -5.16 -3.87 -3.76
CA GLN A 139 -6.04 -4.74 -2.98
C GLN A 139 -6.97 -3.95 -2.09
N ASP A 140 -6.45 -2.94 -1.38
CA ASP A 140 -7.26 -2.09 -0.50
C ASP A 140 -8.31 -1.31 -1.28
N VAL A 141 -7.91 -0.66 -2.37
CA VAL A 141 -8.82 0.06 -3.27
C VAL A 141 -9.95 -0.84 -3.75
N LEU A 142 -9.64 -2.05 -4.24
CA LEU A 142 -10.67 -2.97 -4.70
C LEU A 142 -11.57 -3.45 -3.56
N ALA A 143 -10.98 -3.74 -2.38
CA ALA A 143 -11.74 -4.15 -1.20
C ALA A 143 -12.75 -3.07 -0.78
N GLN A 144 -12.33 -1.81 -0.71
CA GLN A 144 -13.20 -0.69 -0.35
C GLN A 144 -14.34 -0.51 -1.35
N PHE A 145 -14.07 -0.69 -2.66
CA PHE A 145 -15.12 -0.68 -3.67
C PHE A 145 -16.12 -1.81 -3.47
N LEU A 146 -15.65 -3.04 -3.27
CA LEU A 146 -16.53 -4.21 -3.10
C LEU A 146 -17.37 -4.14 -1.82
N PHE A 147 -16.84 -3.53 -0.77
CA PHE A 147 -17.57 -3.32 0.49
C PHE A 147 -18.44 -2.06 0.50
N GLY A 148 -18.45 -1.27 -0.58
CA GLY A 148 -19.23 -0.04 -0.66
C GLY A 148 -18.70 1.11 0.21
N ASN A 149 -17.45 1.05 0.65
CA ASN A 149 -16.82 2.04 1.52
C ASN A 149 -16.02 3.07 0.70
N ALA A 150 -16.61 3.64 -0.33
CA ALA A 150 -15.94 4.60 -1.21
C ALA A 150 -15.30 5.79 -0.46
N ASP A 151 -15.89 6.21 0.66
CA ASP A 151 -15.39 7.29 1.51
C ASP A 151 -14.02 6.98 2.15
N ARG A 152 -13.68 5.69 2.30
CA ARG A 152 -12.40 5.25 2.87
C ARG A 152 -11.27 5.13 1.84
N LEU A 153 -11.55 5.31 0.56
CA LEU A 153 -10.53 5.36 -0.49
C LEU A 153 -9.65 6.61 -0.37
N VAL A 154 -10.07 7.57 0.44
CA VAL A 154 -9.47 8.91 0.52
C VAL A 154 -8.06 8.92 1.10
N HIS A 155 -7.65 7.93 1.91
CA HIS A 155 -6.31 7.91 2.51
C HIS A 155 -5.75 6.49 2.72
N PRO A 156 -5.30 5.82 1.67
CA PRO A 156 -4.74 4.47 1.82
C PRO A 156 -3.42 4.44 2.62
N VAL A 157 -2.81 5.60 2.83
CA VAL A 157 -1.49 5.73 3.45
C VAL A 157 -1.53 6.33 4.85
N SER A 158 -2.48 7.24 5.13
CA SER A 158 -2.63 7.88 6.44
C SER A 158 -4.06 7.69 6.92
N GLY A 159 -4.27 6.87 7.95
CA GLY A 159 -5.58 6.76 8.60
C GLY A 159 -6.00 8.09 9.22
N GLU A 160 -7.30 8.41 9.20
CA GLU A 160 -7.84 9.47 10.05
C GLU A 160 -7.50 9.15 11.52
N GLY A 161 -6.76 10.04 12.18
CA GLY A 161 -6.34 9.88 13.56
C GLY A 161 -4.93 9.32 13.78
N ASP A 162 -4.14 9.08 12.72
CA ASP A 162 -2.73 8.76 12.87
C ASP A 162 -1.99 9.96 13.51
N PRO A 163 -1.32 9.77 14.66
CA PRO A 163 -0.68 10.88 15.38
C PRO A 163 0.51 11.45 14.61
N LEU A 164 1.04 10.72 13.63
CA LEU A 164 2.22 11.08 12.83
C LEU A 164 1.97 10.80 11.34
N PRO A 165 2.48 11.67 10.44
CA PRO A 165 2.41 11.43 9.01
C PRO A 165 3.10 10.12 8.61
N VAL A 166 2.41 9.29 7.83
CA VAL A 166 2.95 8.04 7.29
C VAL A 166 3.53 8.30 5.91
N ILE A 167 4.70 7.72 5.62
CA ILE A 167 5.33 7.75 4.31
C ILE A 167 5.49 6.34 3.76
N CYS A 168 5.22 6.16 2.47
CA CYS A 168 5.26 4.87 1.79
C CYS A 168 6.09 4.95 0.50
N PRO A 169 7.42 5.00 0.60
CA PRO A 169 8.28 5.17 -0.57
C PRO A 169 8.06 4.14 -1.68
N PHE A 170 7.58 2.95 -1.33
CA PHE A 170 7.39 1.81 -2.22
C PHE A 170 5.98 1.69 -2.82
N ILE A 171 5.11 2.68 -2.58
CA ILE A 171 3.68 2.65 -2.96
C ILE A 171 3.44 2.36 -4.45
N ALA A 172 4.33 2.81 -5.33
CA ALA A 172 4.22 2.59 -6.78
C ALA A 172 5.01 1.37 -7.29
N ILE A 173 5.47 0.47 -6.40
CA ILE A 173 6.34 -0.65 -6.75
C ILE A 173 5.63 -1.96 -6.43
N PRO A 174 5.52 -2.91 -7.38
CA PRO A 174 4.94 -4.23 -7.17
C PRO A 174 5.65 -5.04 -6.07
N SER A 175 4.88 -5.88 -5.38
CA SER A 175 5.38 -6.70 -4.26
C SER A 175 6.50 -7.65 -4.65
N ASP A 176 6.39 -8.30 -5.80
CA ASP A 176 7.38 -9.25 -6.32
C ASP A 176 8.75 -8.59 -6.57
N GLU A 177 8.75 -7.36 -7.07
CA GLU A 177 9.99 -6.58 -7.21
C GLU A 177 10.60 -6.24 -5.86
N LEU A 178 9.76 -5.85 -4.88
CA LEU A 178 10.22 -5.51 -3.53
C LEU A 178 10.76 -6.70 -2.76
N ASP A 179 10.20 -7.89 -2.97
CA ASP A 179 10.70 -9.11 -2.34
C ASP A 179 12.13 -9.44 -2.83
N ILE A 180 12.37 -9.32 -4.14
CA ILE A 180 13.71 -9.50 -4.71
C ILE A 180 14.66 -8.38 -4.24
N TYR A 181 14.18 -7.14 -4.24
CA TYR A 181 14.94 -5.99 -3.76
C TYR A 181 15.42 -6.19 -2.31
N GLY A 182 14.48 -6.57 -1.42
CA GLY A 182 14.79 -6.84 -0.03
C GLY A 182 15.77 -7.99 0.16
N GLU A 183 15.68 -9.05 -0.66
CA GLU A 183 16.64 -10.15 -0.65
C GLU A 183 18.05 -9.71 -1.06
N ILE A 184 18.16 -8.89 -2.09
CA ILE A 184 19.45 -8.38 -2.56
C ILE A 184 20.06 -7.43 -1.52
N GLU A 185 19.28 -6.49 -1.00
CA GLU A 185 19.77 -5.41 -0.14
C GLU A 185 20.04 -5.85 1.31
N ALA A 186 19.26 -6.81 1.83
CA ALA A 186 19.49 -7.37 3.15
C ALA A 186 20.49 -8.54 3.16
N LYS A 187 21.09 -8.86 2.02
CA LYS A 187 22.09 -9.94 1.94
C LYS A 187 23.29 -9.65 2.84
N GLY A 188 23.65 -10.63 3.68
CA GLY A 188 24.76 -10.50 4.62
C GLY A 188 24.43 -9.79 5.93
N THR A 189 23.21 -9.31 6.13
CA THR A 189 22.79 -8.65 7.39
C THR A 189 22.26 -9.62 8.45
N GLY A 190 22.21 -10.92 8.14
CA GLY A 190 21.60 -11.92 9.02
C GLY A 190 20.07 -11.95 9.00
N PHE A 191 19.45 -11.20 8.08
CA PHE A 191 18.01 -11.23 7.90
C PHE A 191 17.59 -12.56 7.25
N PRO A 192 16.60 -13.30 7.82
CA PRO A 192 16.24 -14.62 7.34
C PRO A 192 15.61 -14.55 5.94
N PRO A 193 15.98 -15.47 5.04
CA PRO A 193 15.32 -15.56 3.75
C PRO A 193 13.88 -16.10 3.90
N GLY A 194 12.94 -15.54 3.17
CA GLY A 194 11.66 -16.19 2.91
C GLY A 194 10.47 -15.85 3.80
N THR A 195 10.55 -14.85 4.68
CA THR A 195 9.37 -14.40 5.43
C THR A 195 8.48 -13.52 4.55
N SER A 196 7.29 -14.03 4.19
CA SER A 196 6.25 -13.26 3.52
C SER A 196 5.29 -12.67 4.56
N HIS A 197 4.86 -11.44 4.33
CA HIS A 197 3.85 -10.80 5.16
C HIS A 197 2.50 -11.51 4.99
N ARG A 198 1.78 -11.76 6.09
CA ARG A 198 0.41 -12.26 6.01
C ARG A 198 -0.48 -11.15 5.45
N GLU A 199 -1.17 -11.44 4.35
CA GLU A 199 -2.10 -10.50 3.75
C GLU A 199 -3.30 -10.27 4.69
N THR A 200 -3.52 -9.03 5.09
CA THR A 200 -4.62 -8.62 6.01
C THR A 200 -5.97 -8.54 5.27
N ILE A 201 -5.95 -8.65 3.94
CA ILE A 201 -7.13 -8.55 3.07
C ILE A 201 -7.72 -9.95 2.85
N PRO A 202 -9.05 -10.08 2.71
CA PRO A 202 -9.69 -11.35 2.43
C PRO A 202 -8.98 -12.09 1.30
N SER A 203 -8.61 -13.34 1.56
CA SER A 203 -7.83 -14.17 0.62
C SER A 203 -8.46 -14.26 -0.77
N GLU A 204 -9.78 -14.13 -0.86
CA GLU A 204 -10.57 -14.14 -2.10
C GLU A 204 -10.23 -12.96 -3.01
N ILE A 205 -10.13 -11.74 -2.47
CA ILE A 205 -9.76 -10.53 -3.24
C ILE A 205 -8.31 -10.65 -3.72
N ALA A 206 -7.41 -11.10 -2.88
CA ALA A 206 -6.01 -11.29 -3.24
C ALA A 206 -5.86 -12.34 -4.37
N VAL A 207 -6.61 -13.44 -4.30
CA VAL A 207 -6.63 -14.49 -5.34
C VAL A 207 -7.22 -13.95 -6.64
N LEU A 208 -8.36 -13.24 -6.59
CA LEU A 208 -9.00 -12.64 -7.75
C LEU A 208 -8.05 -11.67 -8.46
N LEU A 209 -7.41 -10.77 -7.72
CA LEU A 209 -6.47 -9.82 -8.28
C LEU A 209 -5.23 -10.50 -8.86
N ARG A 210 -4.67 -11.51 -8.17
CA ARG A 210 -3.52 -12.27 -8.68
C ARG A 210 -3.80 -12.90 -10.03
N ASN A 211 -4.95 -13.57 -10.18
CA ASN A 211 -5.37 -14.20 -11.42
C ASN A 211 -5.62 -13.18 -12.53
N TYR A 212 -6.17 -12.02 -12.19
CA TYR A 212 -6.45 -10.95 -13.15
C TYR A 212 -5.15 -10.26 -13.63
N TYR A 213 -4.21 -10.00 -12.72
CA TYR A 213 -2.93 -9.35 -13.05
C TYR A 213 -2.04 -10.16 -13.98
N GLN A 214 -2.15 -11.48 -13.98
CA GLN A 214 -1.42 -12.30 -14.95
C GLN A 214 -1.76 -11.94 -16.40
N ARG A 215 -3.00 -11.54 -16.66
CA ARG A 215 -3.48 -11.14 -18.00
C ARG A 215 -3.44 -9.63 -18.22
N HIS A 216 -3.53 -8.85 -17.17
CA HIS A 216 -3.67 -7.40 -17.18
C HIS A 216 -2.71 -6.73 -16.19
N PRO A 217 -1.38 -6.76 -16.43
CA PRO A 217 -0.38 -6.31 -15.47
C PRO A 217 -0.46 -4.81 -15.14
N ALA A 218 -1.06 -3.99 -16.00
CA ALA A 218 -1.25 -2.56 -15.75
C ALA A 218 -2.38 -2.22 -14.77
N THR A 219 -3.24 -3.17 -14.41
CA THR A 219 -4.43 -2.92 -13.56
C THR A 219 -4.07 -2.40 -12.16
N LYS A 220 -2.96 -2.86 -11.57
CA LYS A 220 -2.51 -2.34 -10.27
C LYS A 220 -2.28 -0.84 -10.30
N PHE A 221 -1.66 -0.34 -11.37
CA PHE A 221 -1.41 1.09 -11.55
C PHE A 221 -2.72 1.87 -11.79
N ALA A 222 -3.66 1.30 -12.54
CA ALA A 222 -4.97 1.92 -12.77
C ALA A 222 -5.75 2.08 -11.45
N LEU A 223 -5.75 1.06 -10.57
CA LEU A 223 -6.36 1.14 -9.25
C LEU A 223 -5.70 2.19 -8.34
N MET A 224 -4.37 2.27 -8.36
CA MET A 224 -3.64 3.31 -7.62
C MET A 224 -4.01 4.72 -8.13
N HIS A 225 -4.01 4.93 -9.44
CA HIS A 225 -4.42 6.21 -10.02
C HIS A 225 -5.85 6.59 -9.70
N LEU A 226 -6.76 5.62 -9.67
CA LEU A 226 -8.14 5.86 -9.27
C LEU A 226 -8.21 6.38 -7.81
N ALA A 227 -7.46 5.77 -6.90
CA ALA A 227 -7.38 6.25 -5.52
C ALA A 227 -6.80 7.67 -5.43
N GLU A 228 -5.76 7.99 -6.21
CA GLU A 228 -5.19 9.34 -6.28
C GLU A 228 -6.17 10.37 -6.81
N GLN A 229 -6.97 10.05 -7.83
CA GLN A 229 -8.01 10.94 -8.38
C GLN A 229 -9.10 11.23 -7.35
N ILE A 230 -9.57 10.21 -6.63
CA ILE A 230 -10.56 10.39 -5.55
C ILE A 230 -9.99 11.29 -4.45
N ASN A 231 -8.74 11.09 -4.04
CA ASN A 231 -8.07 11.89 -3.03
C ASN A 231 -7.86 13.35 -3.40
N ASN A 232 -7.63 13.63 -4.68
CA ASN A 232 -7.42 14.99 -5.16
C ASN A 232 -8.71 15.81 -5.34
N GLY A 233 -9.86 15.26 -4.97
CA GLY A 233 -11.15 15.95 -5.00
C GLY A 233 -11.83 15.97 -6.37
N ASP A 234 -11.32 15.23 -7.36
CA ASP A 234 -11.97 15.01 -8.66
C ASP A 234 -13.18 14.06 -8.55
N THR A 235 -13.92 14.14 -7.43
CA THR A 235 -15.12 13.34 -7.18
C THR A 235 -16.26 13.60 -8.15
N ALA A 236 -16.21 14.70 -8.89
CA ALA A 236 -17.24 15.05 -9.85
C ALA A 236 -17.43 14.01 -10.99
N THR A 237 -16.38 13.26 -11.33
CA THR A 237 -16.43 12.30 -12.45
C THR A 237 -16.86 10.88 -11.98
N VAL A 238 -16.60 10.54 -10.73
CA VAL A 238 -16.90 9.18 -10.22
C VAL A 238 -18.37 9.03 -9.80
N THR A 239 -19.00 10.11 -9.30
CA THR A 239 -20.41 10.10 -8.89
C THR A 239 -21.38 10.11 -10.07
N ALA A 240 -20.97 10.58 -11.24
CA ALA A 240 -21.82 10.60 -12.45
C ALA A 240 -22.06 9.21 -13.06
N GLY A 241 -21.22 8.22 -12.74
CA GLY A 241 -21.36 6.82 -13.23
C GLY A 241 -22.18 5.90 -12.32
N ALA A 242 -22.51 6.31 -11.09
CA ALA A 242 -23.19 5.47 -10.09
C ALA A 242 -24.69 5.79 -9.92
N ALA A 243 -25.29 6.62 -10.77
CA ALA A 243 -26.72 6.81 -10.77
C ALA A 243 -27.39 5.55 -11.37
N VAL A 244 -27.71 4.59 -10.51
CA VAL A 244 -28.65 3.52 -10.82
C VAL A 244 -29.97 4.21 -11.20
N PRO A 245 -30.56 3.95 -12.40
CA PRO A 245 -31.84 4.51 -12.75
C PRO A 245 -32.86 3.98 -11.74
N LYS A 246 -33.48 4.87 -10.98
CA LYS A 246 -34.64 4.54 -10.17
C LYS A 246 -35.70 4.01 -11.14
N THR A 247 -35.98 2.72 -11.09
CA THR A 247 -37.13 2.12 -11.71
C THR A 247 -38.33 2.84 -11.13
N GLY A 248 -39.06 3.56 -12.01
CA GLY A 248 -40.24 4.31 -11.62
C GLY A 248 -41.29 3.36 -11.04
N GLU A 249 -41.69 3.66 -9.84
CA GLU A 249 -42.95 3.14 -9.29
C GLU A 249 -44.07 3.79 -10.05
N ASP A 250 -44.65 2.99 -10.96
CA ASP A 250 -45.85 3.31 -11.69
C ASP A 250 -47.05 3.19 -10.72
N SER A 251 -47.40 4.30 -10.10
CA SER A 251 -48.61 4.43 -9.28
C SER A 251 -49.77 4.79 -10.18
N SER A 252 -50.31 3.82 -10.92
CA SER A 252 -51.61 3.93 -11.55
C SER A 252 -52.65 3.15 -10.72
N SER A 253 -53.27 3.82 -9.77
CA SER A 253 -54.51 3.37 -9.17
C SER A 253 -55.67 3.56 -10.17
N PRO A 254 -56.54 2.57 -10.40
CA PRO A 254 -57.69 2.73 -11.27
C PRO A 254 -58.82 3.52 -10.58
N PRO A 255 -59.63 4.29 -11.31
CA PRO A 255 -60.68 5.12 -10.73
C PRO A 255 -61.87 4.32 -10.21
N HIS A 256 -62.27 4.65 -8.99
CA HIS A 256 -63.51 4.20 -8.38
C HIS A 256 -64.72 4.58 -9.24
N LYS A 257 -65.43 3.59 -9.81
CA LYS A 257 -66.77 3.76 -10.35
C LYS A 257 -67.78 3.80 -9.20
N LYS A 258 -68.46 4.93 -9.06
CA LYS A 258 -69.72 5.07 -8.30
C LYS A 258 -70.77 4.12 -8.89
N THR A 259 -71.28 3.23 -8.09
CA THR A 259 -72.52 2.47 -8.44
C THR A 259 -73.65 3.10 -7.71
N GLU A 260 -74.54 3.70 -8.49
CA GLU A 260 -75.85 4.22 -8.10
C GLU A 260 -76.78 3.11 -7.66
N GLN A 261 -77.59 3.42 -6.67
CA GLN A 261 -78.67 2.60 -6.18
C GLN A 261 -79.74 2.37 -7.23
N LEU A 262 -80.23 1.17 -7.33
CA LEU A 262 -81.61 0.90 -7.82
C LEU A 262 -82.28 -0.09 -6.86
N LYS A 263 -83.29 0.48 -6.22
CA LYS A 263 -84.34 -0.23 -5.49
C LYS A 263 -85.15 -1.04 -6.54
N ASN A 264 -85.58 -2.22 -6.22
CA ASN A 264 -86.96 -2.66 -6.07
C ASN A 264 -87.12 -4.20 -6.24
N SER A 265 -87.87 -4.71 -5.25
CA SER A 265 -88.93 -5.66 -5.34
C SER A 265 -88.68 -7.10 -5.90
N LEU A 266 -88.69 -8.03 -5.04
CA LEU A 266 -89.72 -9.03 -4.65
C LEU A 266 -89.10 -10.01 -3.66
#